data_1a8467db57284b569a1ee1d76308042e
#
_entry.id   1a8467db57284b569a1ee1d76308042e
#
_cell.length_a   1.000
_cell.length_b   1.000
_cell.length_c   1.000
_cell.angle_alpha   90.00
_cell.angle_beta   90.00
_cell.angle_gamma   90.00
#
_symmetry.space_group_name_H-M   'P 1'
#
loop_
_entity.id
_entity.type
_entity.pdbx_description
1 polymer ?
#
loop_
_entity_poly.entity_id
_entity_poly.type
_entity_poly.pdbx_seq_one_letter_code
_entity_poly.pdbx_strand_id
1 'polypeptide(L)'
;KYQVQIRNEQNQYLTTENIVKNTVAKFIKLIGNDFYNQYQNQIIFAISVQSIECWLLPIYYKDNKKAKEINCLDTLNKELTKQEKFTIGEKKPEYYREIASKFRKSKILKMSYSNQVSFEVFIRDLEQRNIIIETDEDW
;
A
#
# COMPACT_ATOMS: atom_id res chain seq x y z
N LYS A 1 9.37 -1.07 -22.52
CA LYS A 1 9.18 -1.58 -21.15
C LYS A 1 8.50 -0.51 -20.28
N TYR A 2 7.69 -0.95 -19.35
CA TYR A 2 6.75 -0.11 -18.59
C TYR A 2 7.48 0.65 -17.48
N GLN A 3 8.26 1.67 -17.83
CA GLN A 3 8.93 2.51 -16.84
C GLN A 3 8.00 3.64 -16.38
N VAL A 4 7.90 3.81 -15.07
CA VAL A 4 7.25 4.93 -14.42
C VAL A 4 8.33 5.92 -14.01
N GLN A 5 8.09 7.21 -14.22
CA GLN A 5 9.00 8.26 -13.77
C GLN A 5 8.96 8.33 -12.24
N ILE A 6 10.09 8.07 -11.61
CA ILE A 6 10.28 8.13 -10.15
C ILE A 6 11.25 9.23 -9.71
N ARG A 7 11.89 9.91 -10.67
CA ARG A 7 12.82 11.01 -10.43
C ARG A 7 12.48 12.22 -11.29
N ASN A 8 12.79 13.41 -10.79
CA ASN A 8 12.67 14.65 -11.54
C ASN A 8 13.87 14.88 -12.48
N GLU A 9 13.88 15.99 -13.20
CA GLU A 9 14.98 16.36 -14.12
C GLU A 9 16.32 16.56 -13.42
N GLN A 10 16.31 16.92 -12.11
CA GLN A 10 17.48 17.04 -11.27
C GLN A 10 17.93 15.72 -10.62
N ASN A 11 17.40 14.57 -11.10
CA ASN A 11 17.70 13.24 -10.60
C ASN A 11 17.33 12.99 -9.12
N GLN A 12 16.46 13.81 -8.54
CA GLN A 12 15.93 13.63 -7.20
C GLN A 12 14.67 12.77 -7.22
N TYR A 13 14.46 11.94 -6.20
CA TYR A 13 13.23 11.14 -6.07
C TYR A 13 12.00 12.04 -5.97
N LEU A 14 10.96 11.67 -6.71
CA LEU A 14 9.64 12.27 -6.56
C LEU A 14 9.03 11.87 -5.21
N THR A 15 8.06 12.65 -4.76
CA THR A 15 7.25 12.27 -3.58
C THR A 15 6.45 11.01 -3.87
N THR A 16 6.09 10.29 -2.82
CA THR A 16 5.28 9.06 -2.93
C THR A 16 3.96 9.31 -3.68
N GLU A 17 3.28 10.44 -3.40
CA GLU A 17 2.06 10.83 -4.10
C GLU A 17 2.29 11.01 -5.60
N ASN A 18 3.38 11.65 -5.99
CA ASN A 18 3.70 11.86 -7.40
C ASN A 18 4.04 10.54 -8.11
N ILE A 19 4.72 9.63 -7.44
CA ILE A 19 5.00 8.29 -7.97
C ILE A 19 3.70 7.52 -8.17
N VAL A 20 2.78 7.55 -7.21
CA VAL A 20 1.44 6.95 -7.34
C VAL A 20 0.70 7.54 -8.52
N LYS A 21 0.65 8.88 -8.63
CA LYS A 21 0.02 9.60 -9.74
C LYS A 21 0.57 9.17 -11.11
N ASN A 22 1.89 9.13 -11.25
CA ASN A 22 2.55 8.74 -12.49
C ASN A 22 2.26 7.27 -12.83
N THR A 23 2.19 6.40 -11.83
CA THR A 23 1.86 4.98 -12.00
C THR A 23 0.43 4.81 -12.47
N VAL A 24 -0.52 5.49 -11.85
CA VAL A 24 -1.94 5.49 -12.26
C VAL A 24 -2.09 6.01 -13.69
N ALA A 25 -1.46 7.14 -14.03
CA ALA A 25 -1.49 7.69 -15.38
C ALA A 25 -0.93 6.69 -16.42
N LYS A 26 0.13 5.96 -16.05
CA LYS A 26 0.68 4.92 -16.90
C LYS A 26 -0.28 3.75 -17.09
N PHE A 27 -0.94 3.30 -16.04
CA PHE A 27 -1.95 2.23 -16.16
C PHE A 27 -3.16 2.66 -16.99
N ILE A 28 -3.66 3.89 -16.82
CA ILE A 28 -4.75 4.42 -17.63
C ILE A 28 -4.35 4.41 -19.12
N LYS A 29 -3.14 4.84 -19.45
CA LYS A 29 -2.64 4.81 -20.82
C LYS A 29 -2.54 3.38 -21.37
N LEU A 30 -2.17 2.39 -20.55
CA LEU A 30 -2.08 0.99 -20.95
C LEU A 30 -3.46 0.33 -21.13
N ILE A 31 -4.41 0.68 -20.27
CA ILE A 31 -5.81 0.22 -20.37
C ILE A 31 -6.47 0.82 -21.62
N GLY A 32 -6.11 2.03 -21.98
CA GLY A 32 -6.73 2.86 -23.00
C GLY A 32 -7.64 3.91 -22.40
N ASN A 33 -7.45 5.17 -22.81
CA ASN A 33 -8.19 6.30 -22.24
C ASN A 33 -9.70 6.16 -22.40
N ASP A 34 -10.17 5.73 -23.56
CA ASP A 34 -11.61 5.59 -23.84
C ASP A 34 -12.24 4.51 -22.94
N PHE A 35 -11.56 3.37 -22.81
CA PHE A 35 -12.01 2.31 -21.91
C PHE A 35 -12.01 2.79 -20.46
N TYR A 36 -10.93 3.44 -20.00
CA TYR A 36 -10.88 3.95 -18.65
C TYR A 36 -11.99 4.97 -18.39
N ASN A 37 -12.23 5.92 -19.29
CA ASN A 37 -13.29 6.93 -19.14
C ASN A 37 -14.68 6.30 -19.03
N GLN A 38 -14.92 5.21 -19.76
CA GLN A 38 -16.18 4.47 -19.69
C GLN A 38 -16.38 3.73 -18.37
N TYR A 39 -15.31 3.15 -17.82
CA TYR A 39 -15.39 2.23 -16.66
C TYR A 39 -14.69 2.78 -15.41
N GLN A 40 -14.26 4.03 -15.37
CA GLN A 40 -13.47 4.59 -14.27
C GLN A 40 -14.14 4.43 -12.89
N ASN A 41 -15.47 4.41 -12.83
CA ASN A 41 -16.20 4.19 -11.58
C ASN A 41 -16.08 2.74 -11.03
N GLN A 42 -15.61 1.82 -11.87
CA GLN A 42 -15.43 0.40 -11.52
C GLN A 42 -13.93 0.04 -11.36
N ILE A 43 -13.02 0.98 -11.59
CA ILE A 43 -11.57 0.77 -11.55
C ILE A 43 -10.98 1.55 -10.39
N ILE A 44 -10.27 0.85 -9.51
CA ILE A 44 -9.49 1.41 -8.41
C ILE A 44 -8.07 0.90 -8.49
N PHE A 45 -7.10 1.78 -8.27
CA PHE A 45 -5.69 1.44 -8.28
C PHE A 45 -5.15 1.35 -6.86
N ALA A 46 -4.67 0.17 -6.46
CA ALA A 46 -3.94 -0.04 -5.22
C ALA A 46 -2.44 -0.06 -5.53
N ILE A 47 -1.78 1.07 -5.34
CA ILE A 47 -0.37 1.25 -5.68
C ILE A 47 0.47 1.29 -4.40
N SER A 48 1.21 0.22 -4.12
CA SER A 48 2.25 0.25 -3.09
C SER A 48 3.56 0.74 -3.71
N VAL A 49 4.05 1.88 -3.25
CA VAL A 49 5.37 2.36 -3.67
C VAL A 49 6.45 1.51 -3.01
N GLN A 50 7.41 1.01 -3.79
CA GLN A 50 8.43 0.04 -3.43
C GLN A 50 7.89 -1.38 -3.20
N SER A 51 7.12 -1.62 -2.13
CA SER A 51 6.57 -2.95 -1.86
C SER A 51 5.35 -2.91 -0.94
N ILE A 52 4.52 -3.93 -1.03
CA ILE A 52 3.31 -4.07 -0.19
C ILE A 52 3.68 -4.26 1.30
N GLU A 53 4.84 -4.79 1.59
CA GLU A 53 5.31 -5.00 2.95
C GLU A 53 5.43 -3.69 3.74
N CYS A 54 5.63 -2.56 3.04
CA CYS A 54 5.63 -1.25 3.68
C CYS A 54 4.29 -0.92 4.35
N TRP A 55 3.18 -1.30 3.74
CA TRP A 55 1.83 -1.08 4.31
C TRP A 55 1.59 -1.89 5.60
N LEU A 56 2.35 -2.96 5.79
CA LEU A 56 2.22 -3.86 6.94
C LEU A 56 3.08 -3.45 8.13
N LEU A 57 4.09 -2.59 7.95
CA LEU A 57 4.99 -2.18 9.03
C LEU A 57 4.28 -1.53 10.22
N PRO A 58 3.27 -0.66 10.04
CA PRO A 58 2.59 -0.02 11.16
C PRO A 58 1.87 -1.01 12.09
N ILE A 59 1.58 -2.23 11.63
CA ILE A 59 0.99 -3.28 12.48
C ILE A 59 1.96 -3.65 13.62
N TYR A 60 3.25 -3.64 13.33
CA TYR A 60 4.30 -4.16 14.23
C TYR A 60 5.18 -3.08 14.86
N TYR A 61 5.29 -1.92 14.22
CA TYR A 61 6.16 -0.83 14.67
C TYR A 61 5.38 0.38 15.14
N LYS A 62 5.80 0.93 16.30
CA LYS A 62 5.28 2.18 16.85
C LYS A 62 6.24 3.36 16.65
N ASP A 63 7.50 3.06 16.33
CA ASP A 63 8.56 4.03 16.06
C ASP A 63 8.57 4.48 14.58
N ASN A 64 9.62 5.17 14.16
CA ASN A 64 9.77 5.69 12.80
C ASN A 64 9.70 4.63 11.70
N LYS A 65 9.92 3.36 12.04
CA LYS A 65 9.88 2.26 11.07
C LYS A 65 8.47 2.02 10.51
N LYS A 66 7.42 2.43 11.22
CA LYS A 66 6.03 2.37 10.73
C LYS A 66 5.79 3.17 9.44
N ALA A 67 6.58 4.23 9.20
CA ALA A 67 6.49 5.09 8.02
C ALA A 67 7.59 4.81 6.98
N LYS A 68 8.32 3.71 7.12
CA LYS A 68 9.41 3.33 6.22
C LYS A 68 8.88 2.93 4.85
N GLU A 69 9.56 3.37 3.79
CA GLU A 69 9.18 3.10 2.40
C GLU A 69 10.22 2.29 1.62
N ILE A 70 11.35 1.92 2.24
CA ILE A 70 12.47 1.19 1.62
C ILE A 70 12.86 0.00 2.50
N ASN A 71 13.23 -1.13 1.88
CA ASN A 71 13.64 -2.36 2.59
C ASN A 71 12.61 -2.85 3.61
N CYS A 72 11.34 -2.77 3.24
CA CYS A 72 10.25 -3.08 4.16
C CYS A 72 10.15 -4.56 4.48
N LEU A 73 10.46 -5.45 3.54
CA LEU A 73 10.41 -6.90 3.77
C LEU A 73 11.39 -7.33 4.87
N ASP A 74 12.64 -6.90 4.79
CA ASP A 74 13.64 -7.23 5.82
C ASP A 74 13.26 -6.64 7.17
N THR A 75 12.71 -5.43 7.17
CA THR A 75 12.24 -4.76 8.38
C THR A 75 11.05 -5.51 8.97
N LEU A 76 10.09 -5.92 8.16
CA LEU A 76 8.92 -6.69 8.58
C LEU A 76 9.32 -8.06 9.14
N ASN A 77 10.19 -8.78 8.46
CA ASN A 77 10.63 -10.11 8.87
C ASN A 77 11.30 -10.13 10.26
N LYS A 78 11.99 -9.04 10.65
CA LYS A 78 12.56 -8.92 11.99
C LYS A 78 11.51 -9.00 13.09
N GLU A 79 10.35 -8.38 12.88
CA GLU A 79 9.26 -8.43 13.86
C GLU A 79 8.42 -9.70 13.73
N LEU A 80 8.20 -10.20 12.51
CA LEU A 80 7.52 -11.48 12.30
C LEU A 80 8.22 -12.62 13.02
N THR A 81 9.56 -12.67 12.95
CA THR A 81 10.35 -13.68 13.68
C THR A 81 10.12 -13.60 15.18
N LYS A 82 10.01 -12.40 15.75
CA LYS A 82 9.84 -12.19 17.19
C LYS A 82 8.40 -12.47 17.65
N GLN A 83 7.42 -11.96 16.91
CA GLN A 83 6.03 -11.91 17.35
C GLN A 83 5.19 -13.07 16.81
N GLU A 84 5.44 -13.48 15.56
CA GLU A 84 4.61 -14.48 14.86
C GLU A 84 5.34 -15.82 14.64
N LYS A 85 6.63 -15.88 14.93
CA LYS A 85 7.49 -17.06 14.77
C LYS A 85 7.58 -17.61 13.34
N PHE A 86 7.37 -16.77 12.35
CA PHE A 86 7.62 -17.07 10.93
C PHE A 86 8.30 -15.90 10.23
N THR A 87 8.79 -16.15 9.02
CA THR A 87 9.33 -15.11 8.11
C THR A 87 8.76 -15.31 6.72
N ILE A 88 8.67 -14.21 5.97
CA ILE A 88 8.32 -14.25 4.55
C ILE A 88 9.63 -14.47 3.77
N GLY A 89 9.91 -15.70 3.37
CA GLY A 89 11.00 -16.04 2.46
C GLY A 89 10.54 -16.01 1.01
N GLU A 90 9.43 -16.70 0.72
CA GLU A 90 8.74 -16.64 -0.55
C GLU A 90 7.44 -15.83 -0.38
N LYS A 91 7.12 -15.01 -1.40
CA LYS A 91 5.91 -14.17 -1.37
C LYS A 91 4.64 -15.00 -1.62
N LYS A 92 4.28 -15.85 -0.68
CA LYS A 92 3.05 -16.66 -0.74
C LYS A 92 1.86 -15.90 -0.17
N PRO A 93 0.68 -15.97 -0.81
CA PRO A 93 -0.52 -15.25 -0.38
C PRO A 93 -0.94 -15.55 1.07
N GLU A 94 -0.65 -16.73 1.59
CA GLU A 94 -1.02 -17.18 2.92
C GLU A 94 -0.42 -16.29 4.01
N TYR A 95 0.87 -15.94 3.90
CA TYR A 95 1.55 -15.06 4.84
C TYR A 95 0.91 -13.69 4.90
N TYR A 96 0.63 -13.11 3.72
CA TYR A 96 0.02 -11.78 3.63
C TYR A 96 -1.42 -11.78 4.14
N ARG A 97 -2.19 -12.85 3.88
CA ARG A 97 -3.55 -13.01 4.38
C ARG A 97 -3.58 -13.06 5.91
N GLU A 98 -2.65 -13.81 6.53
CA GLU A 98 -2.54 -13.91 7.97
C GLU A 98 -2.22 -12.55 8.59
N ILE A 99 -1.20 -11.84 8.08
CA ILE A 99 -0.83 -10.51 8.57
C ILE A 99 -1.96 -9.50 8.34
N ALA A 100 -2.50 -9.46 7.13
CA ALA A 100 -3.54 -8.50 6.74
C ALA A 100 -4.88 -8.74 7.47
N SER A 101 -5.10 -9.93 8.03
CA SER A 101 -6.28 -10.19 8.87
C SER A 101 -6.38 -9.25 10.07
N LYS A 102 -5.24 -8.70 10.54
CA LYS A 102 -5.19 -7.71 11.62
C LYS A 102 -5.86 -6.37 11.23
N PHE A 103 -5.98 -6.07 9.92
CA PHE A 103 -6.70 -4.89 9.43
C PHE A 103 -8.22 -4.96 9.62
N ARG A 104 -8.76 -6.12 9.99
CA ARG A 104 -10.16 -6.23 10.40
C ARG A 104 -10.49 -5.38 11.63
N LYS A 105 -9.50 -5.04 12.44
CA LYS A 105 -9.64 -4.08 13.53
C LYS A 105 -9.48 -2.65 12.99
N SER A 106 -10.53 -1.85 13.11
CA SER A 106 -10.56 -0.50 12.53
C SER A 106 -9.43 0.39 13.04
N LYS A 107 -9.08 0.28 14.31
CA LYS A 107 -7.95 1.00 14.90
C LYS A 107 -6.61 0.66 14.23
N ILE A 108 -6.36 -0.63 13.97
CA ILE A 108 -5.12 -1.08 13.30
C ILE A 108 -5.10 -0.61 11.87
N LEU A 109 -6.20 -0.75 11.13
CA LEU A 109 -6.31 -0.27 9.75
C LEU A 109 -6.04 1.24 9.69
N LYS A 110 -6.72 2.04 10.49
CA LYS A 110 -6.57 3.50 10.52
C LYS A 110 -5.14 3.93 10.87
N MET A 111 -4.53 3.31 11.86
CA MET A 111 -3.14 3.56 12.23
C MET A 111 -2.19 3.21 11.07
N SER A 112 -2.46 2.14 10.35
CA SER A 112 -1.60 1.68 9.27
C SER A 112 -1.65 2.60 8.06
N TYR A 113 -2.83 2.93 7.54
CA TYR A 113 -2.88 3.79 6.37
C TYR A 113 -2.48 5.23 6.67
N SER A 114 -2.71 5.77 7.87
CA SER A 114 -2.28 7.12 8.24
C SER A 114 -0.76 7.28 8.37
N ASN A 115 0.00 6.19 8.40
CA ASN A 115 1.46 6.18 8.46
C ASN A 115 2.14 5.74 7.15
N GLN A 116 1.35 5.40 6.12
CA GLN A 116 1.86 4.96 4.83
C GLN A 116 1.16 5.71 3.70
N VAL A 117 1.85 6.67 3.10
CA VAL A 117 1.28 7.62 2.14
C VAL A 117 0.56 6.92 0.97
N SER A 118 1.17 5.94 0.34
CA SER A 118 0.54 5.22 -0.78
C SER A 118 -0.67 4.40 -0.35
N PHE A 119 -0.69 3.90 0.87
CA PHE A 119 -1.84 3.21 1.45
C PHE A 119 -2.98 4.20 1.74
N GLU A 120 -2.66 5.37 2.29
CA GLU A 120 -3.64 6.43 2.53
C GLU A 120 -4.30 6.90 1.23
N VAL A 121 -3.54 7.07 0.15
CA VAL A 121 -4.09 7.41 -1.18
C VAL A 121 -5.10 6.36 -1.64
N PHE A 122 -4.79 5.09 -1.49
CA PHE A 122 -5.70 3.99 -1.84
C PHE A 122 -6.98 4.00 -0.99
N ILE A 123 -6.87 4.14 0.34
CA ILE A 123 -8.02 4.19 1.25
C ILE A 123 -8.91 5.39 0.94
N ARG A 124 -8.33 6.56 0.70
CA ARG A 124 -9.09 7.77 0.32
C ARG A 124 -9.85 7.59 -1.00
N ASP A 125 -9.27 6.91 -1.99
CA ASP A 125 -9.97 6.61 -3.24
C ASP A 125 -11.18 5.70 -3.01
N LEU A 126 -11.07 4.70 -2.15
CA LEU A 126 -12.19 3.87 -1.72
C LEU A 126 -13.31 4.70 -1.06
N GLU A 127 -12.94 5.57 -0.12
CA GLU A 127 -13.88 6.43 0.61
C GLU A 127 -14.60 7.40 -0.33
N GLN A 128 -13.90 8.04 -1.26
CA GLN A 128 -14.46 8.96 -2.25
C GLN A 128 -15.48 8.27 -3.17
N ARG A 129 -15.37 6.96 -3.36
CA ARG A 129 -16.30 6.15 -4.15
C ARG A 129 -17.40 5.50 -3.30
N ASN A 130 -17.52 5.87 -2.04
CA ASN A 130 -18.46 5.29 -1.08
C ASN A 130 -18.31 3.76 -0.91
N ILE A 131 -17.10 3.24 -1.09
CA ILE A 131 -16.76 1.86 -0.80
C ILE A 131 -16.38 1.78 0.68
N ILE A 132 -17.23 1.14 1.45
CA ILE A 132 -17.03 0.97 2.90
C ILE A 132 -16.15 -0.25 3.14
N ILE A 133 -15.07 -0.07 3.89
CA ILE A 133 -14.26 -1.18 4.37
C ILE A 133 -14.90 -1.68 5.66
N GLU A 134 -15.44 -2.89 5.61
CA GLU A 134 -15.98 -3.54 6.81
C GLU A 134 -14.83 -3.94 7.73
N THR A 135 -14.88 -3.47 8.95
CA THR A 135 -13.95 -3.85 10.02
C THR A 135 -14.74 -4.42 11.19
N ASP A 136 -14.11 -5.33 11.94
CA ASP A 136 -14.68 -5.76 13.20
C ASP A 136 -14.66 -4.59 14.18
N GLU A 137 -15.74 -4.40 14.96
CA GLU A 137 -15.75 -3.40 16.01
C GLU A 137 -14.69 -3.74 17.05
N ASP A 138 -13.94 -2.71 17.48
CA ASP A 138 -13.01 -2.87 18.59
C ASP A 138 -13.81 -3.03 19.88
N TRP A 139 -13.74 -4.19 20.45
CA TRP A 139 -14.28 -4.52 21.78
C TRP A 139 -13.42 -3.97 22.91
#